data_dfde6fd065038ef409b14fa4dff70980
#
_entry.id   dfde6fd065038ef409b14fa4dff70980
#
_cell.length_a   1.000
_cell.length_b   1.000
_cell.length_c   1.000
_cell.angle_alpha   90.00
_cell.angle_beta   90.00
_cell.angle_gamma   90.00
#
_symmetry.space_group_name_H-M   'P 1'
#
loop_
_entity.id
_entity.type
_entity.pdbx_description
1 polymer ?
#
loop_
_entity_poly.entity_id
_entity_poly.type
_entity_poly.pdbx_seq_one_letter_code
_entity_poly.pdbx_strand_id
1 'polypeptide(L)'
;MSYTAEEFLAIIKPMVIKDMKSNKILASLTAAQALIESNKGNSGLTQKANNLFGMKGLYDGHCVTMPTTEYYNGIKTTVDAQFRKYPSWQDSIDDHSGLFWRSVRYTNLRGCTDYRLACINVQKDGYATSPTYSQTLIKTIEKYKLYEWDREVLGTVPVDDKPKTGNPYPEPTKNVRYNSKGNDARWLQYELNRYGYKLLVDGIIGQRSIDALKDFQLTHGLEPDGICGAATRTELLK
;
A
#
# COMPACT_ATOMS: atom_id res chain seq x y z
N MET A 1 -4.24 -27.34 11.12
CA MET A 1 -2.95 -27.07 10.45
C MET A 1 -2.72 -25.59 10.46
N SER A 2 -1.46 -25.14 10.60
CA SER A 2 -1.13 -23.72 10.53
C SER A 2 -0.31 -23.47 9.26
N TYR A 3 -0.68 -22.43 8.50
CA TYR A 3 0.02 -22.07 7.27
C TYR A 3 1.28 -21.25 7.57
N THR A 4 2.35 -21.51 6.82
CA THR A 4 3.46 -20.55 6.64
C THR A 4 2.99 -19.37 5.79
N ALA A 5 3.80 -18.31 5.71
CA ALA A 5 3.45 -17.18 4.85
C ALA A 5 3.44 -17.57 3.37
N GLU A 6 4.40 -18.42 2.97
CA GLU A 6 4.56 -18.89 1.60
C GLU A 6 3.38 -19.78 1.18
N GLU A 7 2.97 -20.72 2.03
CA GLU A 7 1.79 -21.58 1.77
C GLU A 7 0.51 -20.76 1.65
N PHE A 8 0.29 -19.82 2.57
CA PHE A 8 -0.86 -18.93 2.51
C PHE A 8 -0.88 -18.09 1.23
N LEU A 9 0.25 -17.48 0.89
CA LEU A 9 0.39 -16.67 -0.31
C LEU A 9 0.18 -17.50 -1.59
N ALA A 10 0.69 -18.73 -1.63
CA ALA A 10 0.44 -19.64 -2.77
C ALA A 10 -1.05 -19.93 -2.97
N ILE A 11 -1.79 -20.11 -1.87
CA ILE A 11 -3.24 -20.38 -1.92
C ILE A 11 -4.01 -19.17 -2.43
N ILE A 12 -3.71 -17.96 -1.93
CA ILE A 12 -4.48 -16.75 -2.26
C ILE A 12 -4.06 -16.11 -3.60
N LYS A 13 -2.87 -16.41 -4.13
CA LYS A 13 -2.36 -15.83 -5.39
C LYS A 13 -3.41 -15.83 -6.52
N PRO A 14 -4.00 -16.97 -6.92
CA PRO A 14 -4.98 -16.98 -8.00
C PRO A 14 -6.24 -16.15 -7.68
N MET A 15 -6.61 -16.06 -6.41
CA MET A 15 -7.78 -15.31 -5.94
C MET A 15 -7.58 -13.80 -6.07
N VAL A 16 -6.44 -13.27 -5.58
CA VAL A 16 -6.15 -11.83 -5.67
C VAL A 16 -5.84 -11.38 -7.09
N ILE A 17 -5.26 -12.25 -7.94
CA ILE A 17 -5.07 -11.97 -9.36
C ILE A 17 -6.42 -11.87 -10.08
N LYS A 18 -7.36 -12.79 -9.80
CA LYS A 18 -8.72 -12.76 -10.32
C LYS A 18 -9.43 -11.47 -9.90
N ASP A 19 -9.34 -11.12 -8.61
CA ASP A 19 -9.92 -9.90 -8.06
C ASP A 19 -9.34 -8.63 -8.73
N MET A 20 -8.02 -8.53 -8.87
CA MET A 20 -7.37 -7.39 -9.54
C MET A 20 -7.84 -7.23 -10.99
N LYS A 21 -8.04 -8.32 -11.73
CA LYS A 21 -8.58 -8.27 -13.11
C LYS A 21 -9.98 -7.66 -13.14
N SER A 22 -10.81 -7.96 -12.16
CA SER A 22 -12.21 -7.51 -12.07
C SER A 22 -12.33 -6.13 -11.43
N ASN A 23 -11.73 -5.95 -10.27
CA ASN A 23 -11.93 -4.79 -9.40
C ASN A 23 -10.85 -3.71 -9.52
N LYS A 24 -9.77 -3.97 -10.27
CA LYS A 24 -8.68 -2.99 -10.48
C LYS A 24 -8.02 -2.49 -9.19
N ILE A 25 -8.02 -3.33 -8.15
CA ILE A 25 -7.23 -3.13 -6.92
C ILE A 25 -6.00 -4.03 -7.01
N LEU A 26 -4.82 -3.50 -6.70
CA LEU A 26 -3.56 -4.23 -6.85
C LEU A 26 -3.55 -5.54 -6.07
N ALA A 27 -3.19 -6.64 -6.73
CA ALA A 27 -3.08 -7.96 -6.12
C ALA A 27 -2.07 -7.97 -4.98
N SER A 28 -0.96 -7.25 -5.12
CA SER A 28 0.07 -7.09 -4.09
C SER A 28 -0.48 -6.44 -2.82
N LEU A 29 -1.26 -5.37 -2.94
CA LEU A 29 -1.88 -4.69 -1.81
C LEU A 29 -2.85 -5.62 -1.08
N THR A 30 -3.77 -6.24 -1.81
CA THR A 30 -4.77 -7.16 -1.25
C THR A 30 -4.11 -8.36 -0.57
N ALA A 31 -3.06 -8.93 -1.18
CA ALA A 31 -2.34 -10.07 -0.60
C ALA A 31 -1.57 -9.69 0.67
N ALA A 32 -0.90 -8.52 0.69
CA ALA A 32 -0.18 -8.05 1.87
C ALA A 32 -1.14 -7.77 3.04
N GLN A 33 -2.28 -7.15 2.77
CA GLN A 33 -3.32 -6.95 3.78
C GLN A 33 -3.87 -8.28 4.28
N ALA A 34 -4.25 -9.21 3.40
CA ALA A 34 -4.73 -10.53 3.78
C ALA A 34 -3.72 -11.28 4.67
N LEU A 35 -2.42 -11.24 4.31
CA LEU A 35 -1.35 -11.88 5.09
C LEU A 35 -1.26 -11.35 6.52
N ILE A 36 -1.33 -10.03 6.67
CA ILE A 36 -1.18 -9.33 7.97
C ILE A 36 -2.43 -9.51 8.81
N GLU A 37 -3.60 -9.16 8.26
CA GLU A 37 -4.88 -9.12 8.99
C GLU A 37 -5.36 -10.51 9.42
N SER A 38 -5.11 -11.54 8.60
CA SER A 38 -5.52 -12.91 8.91
C SER A 38 -4.48 -13.71 9.72
N ASN A 39 -3.32 -13.12 10.05
CA ASN A 39 -2.17 -13.88 10.55
C ASN A 39 -1.85 -15.08 9.64
N LYS A 40 -1.64 -14.83 8.35
CA LYS A 40 -1.34 -15.87 7.33
C LYS A 40 -2.47 -16.91 7.19
N GLY A 41 -3.73 -16.49 7.32
CA GLY A 41 -4.87 -17.41 7.31
C GLY A 41 -5.10 -18.19 8.62
N ASN A 42 -4.27 -17.95 9.64
CA ASN A 42 -4.31 -18.73 10.90
C ASN A 42 -5.15 -18.07 12.00
N SER A 43 -5.72 -16.89 11.78
CA SER A 43 -6.54 -16.22 12.79
C SER A 43 -7.82 -17.03 13.07
N GLY A 44 -8.30 -17.01 14.30
CA GLY A 44 -9.54 -17.69 14.67
C GLY A 44 -10.75 -17.20 13.87
N LEU A 45 -10.75 -15.92 13.47
CA LEU A 45 -11.79 -15.36 12.62
C LEU A 45 -11.72 -15.95 11.19
N THR A 46 -10.54 -16.07 10.62
CA THR A 46 -10.37 -16.69 9.31
C THR A 46 -10.83 -18.14 9.30
N GLN A 47 -10.48 -18.91 10.34
CA GLN A 47 -10.85 -20.31 10.43
C GLN A 47 -12.35 -20.54 10.61
N LYS A 48 -13.03 -19.66 11.35
CA LYS A 48 -14.47 -19.80 11.65
C LYS A 48 -15.37 -19.18 10.59
N ALA A 49 -14.88 -18.16 9.89
CA ALA A 49 -15.72 -17.30 9.06
C ALA A 49 -15.15 -16.99 7.66
N ASN A 50 -14.02 -17.56 7.27
CA ASN A 50 -13.31 -17.23 6.02
C ASN A 50 -13.03 -15.72 5.87
N ASN A 51 -13.00 -14.96 6.96
CA ASN A 51 -12.84 -13.52 6.97
C ASN A 51 -11.36 -13.16 7.11
N LEU A 52 -10.75 -12.77 5.99
CA LEU A 52 -9.32 -12.49 5.91
C LEU A 52 -8.94 -11.08 6.41
N PHE A 53 -9.90 -10.16 6.46
CA PHE A 53 -9.63 -8.72 6.66
C PHE A 53 -10.30 -8.14 7.92
N GLY A 54 -10.91 -8.98 8.75
CA GLY A 54 -11.60 -8.48 9.94
C GLY A 54 -12.85 -7.64 9.64
N MET A 55 -13.50 -7.87 8.52
CA MET A 55 -14.68 -7.12 8.09
C MET A 55 -15.85 -7.34 9.06
N LYS A 56 -16.35 -6.25 9.66
CA LYS A 56 -17.49 -6.28 10.60
C LYS A 56 -18.84 -6.24 9.89
N GLY A 57 -19.87 -6.71 10.57
CA GLY A 57 -21.25 -6.72 10.11
C GLY A 57 -21.68 -8.04 9.50
N LEU A 58 -22.62 -7.99 8.56
CA LEU A 58 -23.23 -9.14 7.89
C LEU A 58 -22.75 -9.22 6.44
N TYR A 59 -22.60 -10.46 5.94
CA TYR A 59 -22.43 -10.77 4.52
C TYR A 59 -23.55 -11.73 4.14
N ASP A 60 -24.45 -11.31 3.26
CA ASP A 60 -25.67 -12.04 2.89
C ASP A 60 -26.44 -12.59 4.11
N GLY A 61 -26.57 -11.77 5.15
CA GLY A 61 -27.25 -12.16 6.38
C GLY A 61 -26.41 -13.01 7.34
N HIS A 62 -25.19 -13.39 6.99
CA HIS A 62 -24.33 -14.28 7.77
C HIS A 62 -23.23 -13.53 8.52
N CYS A 63 -23.04 -13.88 9.80
CA CYS A 63 -21.95 -13.39 10.63
C CYS A 63 -21.48 -14.43 11.64
N VAL A 64 -20.40 -14.11 12.31
CA VAL A 64 -19.92 -14.78 13.51
C VAL A 64 -19.65 -13.71 14.58
N THR A 65 -20.08 -13.97 15.81
CA THR A 65 -19.77 -13.09 16.95
C THR A 65 -18.46 -13.53 17.57
N MET A 66 -17.53 -12.59 17.73
CA MET A 66 -16.23 -12.86 18.35
C MET A 66 -15.78 -11.66 19.19
N PRO A 67 -15.03 -11.92 20.29
CA PRO A 67 -14.43 -10.86 21.07
C PRO A 67 -13.40 -10.08 20.23
N THR A 68 -13.43 -8.77 20.35
CA THR A 68 -12.46 -7.84 19.76
C THR A 68 -12.06 -6.79 20.78
N THR A 69 -10.88 -6.22 20.57
CA THR A 69 -10.41 -5.11 21.40
C THR A 69 -10.77 -3.79 20.73
N GLU A 70 -11.47 -2.95 21.45
CA GLU A 70 -11.79 -1.58 21.06
C GLU A 70 -11.20 -0.58 22.07
N TYR A 71 -11.00 0.66 21.62
CA TYR A 71 -10.55 1.75 22.49
C TYR A 71 -11.64 2.80 22.61
N TYR A 72 -12.19 2.92 23.82
CA TYR A 72 -13.17 3.96 24.18
C TYR A 72 -12.47 4.99 25.06
N ASN A 73 -12.35 6.22 24.59
CA ASN A 73 -11.63 7.30 25.29
C ASN A 73 -10.22 6.91 25.75
N GLY A 74 -9.48 6.14 24.93
CA GLY A 74 -8.15 5.65 25.26
C GLY A 74 -8.11 4.41 26.16
N ILE A 75 -9.26 3.91 26.64
CA ILE A 75 -9.35 2.72 27.49
C ILE A 75 -9.57 1.48 26.60
N LYS A 76 -8.65 0.52 26.76
CA LYS A 76 -8.73 -0.77 26.07
C LYS A 76 -9.89 -1.59 26.66
N THR A 77 -10.87 -1.93 25.83
CA THR A 77 -12.07 -2.68 26.23
C THR A 77 -12.28 -3.86 25.30
N THR A 78 -12.57 -5.04 25.88
CA THR A 78 -12.96 -6.21 25.08
C THR A 78 -14.49 -6.20 24.94
N VAL A 79 -14.97 -6.25 23.71
CA VAL A 79 -16.39 -6.29 23.36
C VAL A 79 -16.65 -7.38 22.34
N ASP A 80 -17.85 -7.94 22.36
CA ASP A 80 -18.28 -8.85 21.32
C ASP A 80 -18.74 -8.04 20.08
N ALA A 81 -18.20 -8.39 18.91
CA ALA A 81 -18.58 -7.78 17.66
C ALA A 81 -18.98 -8.85 16.62
N GLN A 82 -19.91 -8.46 15.75
CA GLN A 82 -20.29 -9.27 14.60
C GLN A 82 -19.29 -9.06 13.46
N PHE A 83 -18.76 -10.15 12.96
CA PHE A 83 -17.87 -10.17 11.80
C PHE A 83 -18.53 -10.94 10.65
N ARG A 84 -18.34 -10.46 9.43
CA ARG A 84 -18.87 -11.11 8.23
C ARG A 84 -18.38 -12.55 8.13
N LYS A 85 -19.30 -13.47 7.80
CA LYS A 85 -18.97 -14.87 7.53
C LYS A 85 -19.14 -15.12 6.04
N TYR A 86 -18.04 -15.51 5.40
CA TYR A 86 -18.01 -15.73 3.95
C TYR A 86 -18.05 -17.21 3.60
N PRO A 87 -18.63 -17.58 2.45
CA PRO A 87 -18.58 -18.94 1.92
C PRO A 87 -17.14 -19.40 1.65
N SER A 88 -16.28 -18.52 1.16
CA SER A 88 -14.89 -18.80 0.82
C SER A 88 -13.95 -17.61 1.06
N TRP A 89 -12.64 -17.83 0.95
CA TRP A 89 -11.65 -16.77 0.95
C TRP A 89 -11.77 -15.85 -0.28
N GLN A 90 -12.23 -16.38 -1.43
CA GLN A 90 -12.50 -15.56 -2.61
C GLN A 90 -13.58 -14.51 -2.32
N ASP A 91 -14.69 -14.91 -1.68
CA ASP A 91 -15.77 -13.98 -1.33
C ASP A 91 -15.28 -12.89 -0.35
N SER A 92 -14.40 -13.26 0.59
CA SER A 92 -13.76 -12.29 1.48
C SER A 92 -12.89 -11.28 0.74
N ILE A 93 -12.13 -11.72 -0.27
CA ILE A 93 -11.28 -10.88 -1.10
C ILE A 93 -12.14 -9.96 -1.97
N ASP A 94 -13.15 -10.49 -2.62
CA ASP A 94 -14.04 -9.72 -3.50
C ASP A 94 -14.80 -8.62 -2.71
N ASP A 95 -15.27 -8.94 -1.51
CA ASP A 95 -15.96 -7.97 -0.65
C ASP A 95 -15.00 -6.89 -0.08
N HIS A 96 -13.75 -7.28 0.20
CA HIS A 96 -12.72 -6.33 0.60
C HIS A 96 -12.43 -5.31 -0.51
N SER A 97 -12.23 -5.76 -1.73
CA SER A 97 -12.09 -4.84 -2.88
C SER A 97 -13.37 -4.03 -3.11
N GLY A 98 -14.52 -4.63 -2.87
CA GLY A 98 -15.82 -3.95 -2.86
C GLY A 98 -15.89 -2.79 -1.86
N LEU A 99 -15.23 -2.87 -0.70
CA LEU A 99 -15.11 -1.74 0.23
C LEU A 99 -14.47 -0.53 -0.45
N PHE A 100 -13.40 -0.74 -1.22
CA PHE A 100 -12.70 0.34 -1.93
C PHE A 100 -13.55 0.97 -3.05
N TRP A 101 -14.54 0.24 -3.55
CA TRP A 101 -15.49 0.76 -4.53
C TRP A 101 -16.71 1.44 -3.89
N ARG A 102 -17.17 0.98 -2.73
CA ARG A 102 -18.31 1.56 -2.03
C ARG A 102 -18.00 2.87 -1.32
N SER A 103 -16.74 3.12 -0.99
CA SER A 103 -16.33 4.31 -0.25
C SER A 103 -15.52 5.28 -1.11
N VAL A 104 -15.96 6.53 -1.18
CA VAL A 104 -15.30 7.61 -1.94
C VAL A 104 -13.87 7.90 -1.43
N ARG A 105 -13.60 7.61 -0.16
CA ARG A 105 -12.27 7.85 0.44
C ARG A 105 -11.15 7.07 -0.26
N TYR A 106 -11.47 5.93 -0.86
CA TYR A 106 -10.50 5.02 -1.50
C TYR A 106 -10.46 5.14 -3.02
N THR A 107 -11.00 6.23 -3.59
CA THR A 107 -11.04 6.41 -5.05
C THR A 107 -9.66 6.37 -5.70
N ASN A 108 -8.62 6.80 -5.00
CA ASN A 108 -7.22 6.81 -5.44
C ASN A 108 -6.59 5.41 -5.52
N LEU A 109 -7.21 4.38 -4.95
CA LEU A 109 -6.76 2.98 -5.08
C LEU A 109 -7.25 2.32 -6.36
N ARG A 110 -8.35 2.80 -6.93
CA ARG A 110 -9.00 2.20 -8.10
C ARG A 110 -8.16 2.45 -9.35
N GLY A 111 -7.62 1.38 -9.92
CA GLY A 111 -6.74 1.46 -11.09
C GLY A 111 -5.35 2.02 -10.78
N CYS A 112 -4.96 2.15 -9.51
CA CYS A 112 -3.59 2.44 -9.13
C CYS A 112 -2.67 1.34 -9.67
N THR A 113 -1.52 1.71 -10.23
CA THR A 113 -0.54 0.76 -10.81
C THR A 113 0.77 0.72 -10.03
N ASP A 114 0.90 1.55 -9.01
CA ASP A 114 2.07 1.64 -8.15
C ASP A 114 1.69 1.16 -6.74
N TYR A 115 2.28 0.03 -6.31
CA TYR A 115 1.96 -0.58 -5.01
C TYR A 115 2.41 0.29 -3.82
N ARG A 116 3.51 1.05 -3.95
CA ARG A 116 3.97 1.94 -2.88
C ARG A 116 2.94 3.05 -2.66
N LEU A 117 2.52 3.69 -3.75
CA LEU A 117 1.48 4.71 -3.70
C LEU A 117 0.15 4.16 -3.18
N ALA A 118 -0.23 2.95 -3.59
CA ALA A 118 -1.44 2.30 -3.07
C ALA A 118 -1.36 2.04 -1.55
N CYS A 119 -0.22 1.56 -1.04
CA CYS A 119 0.00 1.37 0.40
C CYS A 119 -0.09 2.67 1.20
N ILE A 120 0.45 3.76 0.66
CA ILE A 120 0.40 5.07 1.29
C ILE A 120 -1.04 5.59 1.29
N ASN A 121 -1.72 5.50 0.16
CA ASN A 121 -3.10 5.95 0.03
C ASN A 121 -4.03 5.20 0.99
N VAL A 122 -3.95 3.88 1.06
CA VAL A 122 -4.83 3.09 1.94
C VAL A 122 -4.66 3.47 3.42
N GLN A 123 -3.45 3.84 3.85
CA GLN A 123 -3.20 4.38 5.20
C GLN A 123 -3.76 5.80 5.36
N LYS A 124 -3.48 6.71 4.43
CA LYS A 124 -3.99 8.10 4.45
C LYS A 124 -5.52 8.14 4.46
N ASP A 125 -6.13 7.21 3.75
CA ASP A 125 -7.58 7.06 3.66
C ASP A 125 -8.21 6.41 4.91
N GLY A 126 -7.38 6.11 5.93
CA GLY A 126 -7.83 5.66 7.24
C GLY A 126 -8.28 4.20 7.28
N TYR A 127 -7.67 3.32 6.49
CA TYR A 127 -7.92 1.88 6.59
C TYR A 127 -7.43 1.32 7.93
N ALA A 128 -6.28 1.81 8.40
CA ALA A 128 -5.71 1.45 9.69
C ALA A 128 -5.23 2.69 10.45
N THR A 129 -5.24 2.61 11.78
CA THR A 129 -4.81 3.71 12.68
C THR A 129 -3.30 3.72 12.93
N SER A 130 -2.59 2.64 12.63
CA SER A 130 -1.15 2.54 12.83
C SER A 130 -0.40 3.50 11.91
N PRO A 131 0.48 4.37 12.44
CA PRO A 131 1.27 5.30 11.64
C PRO A 131 2.30 4.62 10.73
N THR A 132 2.59 3.34 10.97
CA THR A 132 3.57 2.55 10.21
C THR A 132 2.91 1.53 9.28
N TYR A 133 1.60 1.61 9.07
CA TYR A 133 0.84 0.61 8.31
C TYR A 133 1.32 0.49 6.86
N SER A 134 1.47 1.61 6.16
CA SER A 134 1.96 1.63 4.78
C SER A 134 3.36 1.03 4.64
N GLN A 135 4.26 1.35 5.57
CA GLN A 135 5.61 0.79 5.59
C GLN A 135 5.60 -0.74 5.81
N THR A 136 4.70 -1.21 6.68
CA THR A 136 4.53 -2.65 6.94
C THR A 136 4.03 -3.37 5.68
N LEU A 137 3.07 -2.77 4.97
CA LEU A 137 2.58 -3.29 3.69
C LEU A 137 3.68 -3.32 2.63
N ILE A 138 4.41 -2.22 2.44
CA ILE A 138 5.50 -2.12 1.46
C ILE A 138 6.57 -3.19 1.74
N LYS A 139 7.07 -3.28 2.99
CA LYS A 139 8.04 -4.30 3.39
C LYS A 139 7.54 -5.72 3.13
N THR A 140 6.26 -5.98 3.35
CA THR A 140 5.64 -7.28 3.09
C THR A 140 5.59 -7.58 1.58
N ILE A 141 5.17 -6.61 0.78
CA ILE A 141 5.12 -6.72 -0.68
C ILE A 141 6.52 -7.00 -1.24
N GLU A 142 7.51 -6.26 -0.79
CA GLU A 142 8.91 -6.40 -1.24
C GLU A 142 9.53 -7.71 -0.78
N LYS A 143 9.34 -8.10 0.48
CA LYS A 143 9.85 -9.36 1.03
C LYS A 143 9.39 -10.58 0.24
N TYR A 144 8.12 -10.63 -0.13
CA TYR A 144 7.53 -11.76 -0.86
C TYR A 144 7.39 -11.50 -2.36
N LYS A 145 7.92 -10.38 -2.88
CA LYS A 145 7.87 -9.96 -4.28
C LYS A 145 6.46 -9.96 -4.86
N LEU A 146 5.47 -9.57 -4.06
CA LEU A 146 4.07 -9.60 -4.46
C LEU A 146 3.75 -8.65 -5.62
N TYR A 147 4.57 -7.62 -5.84
CA TYR A 147 4.48 -6.71 -6.99
C TYR A 147 4.61 -7.43 -8.34
N GLU A 148 5.22 -8.62 -8.38
CA GLU A 148 5.26 -9.43 -9.58
C GLU A 148 3.87 -9.92 -10.00
N TRP A 149 2.95 -10.09 -9.05
CA TRP A 149 1.56 -10.47 -9.32
C TRP A 149 0.78 -9.34 -9.99
N ASP A 150 1.08 -8.10 -9.63
CA ASP A 150 0.52 -6.93 -10.32
C ASP A 150 0.97 -6.90 -11.77
N ARG A 151 2.26 -7.21 -12.03
CA ARG A 151 2.83 -7.28 -13.38
C ARG A 151 2.17 -8.36 -14.24
N GLU A 152 1.79 -9.50 -13.66
CA GLU A 152 1.07 -10.56 -14.38
C GLU A 152 -0.28 -10.07 -14.94
N VAL A 153 -0.90 -9.09 -14.30
CA VAL A 153 -2.21 -8.53 -14.70
C VAL A 153 -2.08 -7.29 -15.57
N LEU A 154 -1.14 -6.42 -15.23
CA LEU A 154 -0.94 -5.14 -15.92
C LEU A 154 -0.21 -5.30 -17.27
N GLY A 155 0.32 -6.49 -17.54
CA GLY A 155 1.29 -6.71 -18.60
C GLY A 155 2.67 -6.21 -18.18
N THR A 156 3.69 -6.68 -18.86
CA THR A 156 5.06 -6.24 -18.60
C THR A 156 5.24 -4.78 -19.00
N VAL A 157 4.88 -3.86 -18.14
CA VAL A 157 5.62 -2.62 -18.08
C VAL A 157 6.89 -3.01 -17.34
N PRO A 158 8.07 -2.96 -17.95
CA PRO A 158 9.30 -3.10 -17.22
C PRO A 158 9.33 -1.92 -16.24
N VAL A 159 8.99 -2.16 -14.98
CA VAL A 159 9.57 -1.36 -13.92
C VAL A 159 11.00 -1.87 -13.87
N ASP A 160 11.86 -1.20 -14.61
CA ASP A 160 13.30 -1.32 -14.43
C ASP A 160 13.53 -1.04 -12.93
N ASP A 161 13.79 -2.09 -12.14
CA ASP A 161 14.18 -1.97 -10.73
C ASP A 161 15.59 -1.34 -10.59
N LYS A 162 16.16 -0.92 -11.69
CA LYS A 162 17.32 -0.04 -11.73
C LYS A 162 16.86 1.32 -12.22
N PRO A 163 17.09 2.37 -11.44
CA PRO A 163 16.93 3.73 -11.89
C PRO A 163 17.67 3.87 -13.24
N LYS A 164 16.96 4.29 -14.30
CA LYS A 164 17.63 4.59 -15.57
C LYS A 164 18.76 5.57 -15.25
N THR A 165 19.99 5.12 -15.40
CA THR A 165 21.19 5.95 -15.22
C THR A 165 21.08 7.09 -16.23
N GLY A 166 21.06 8.33 -15.76
CA GLY A 166 21.11 9.51 -16.61
C GLY A 166 20.04 10.55 -16.31
N ASN A 167 20.02 11.08 -15.09
CA ASN A 167 19.32 12.34 -14.86
C ASN A 167 19.98 13.43 -15.72
N PRO A 168 19.26 14.11 -16.65
CA PRO A 168 19.84 15.13 -17.50
C PRO A 168 20.19 16.41 -16.76
N TYR A 169 19.80 16.53 -15.49
CA TYR A 169 20.08 17.69 -14.65
C TYR A 169 21.18 17.34 -13.64
N PRO A 170 22.09 18.29 -13.33
CA PRO A 170 23.17 18.06 -12.35
C PRO A 170 22.59 17.84 -10.94
N GLU A 171 23.23 16.98 -10.15
CA GLU A 171 22.86 16.78 -8.75
C GLU A 171 22.99 18.09 -7.97
N PRO A 172 21.99 18.46 -7.16
CA PRO A 172 22.02 19.67 -6.35
C PRO A 172 23.14 19.63 -5.29
N THR A 173 23.88 20.71 -5.16
CA THR A 173 24.84 20.91 -4.08
C THR A 173 24.22 21.50 -2.81
N LYS A 174 22.98 22.00 -2.92
CA LYS A 174 22.19 22.61 -1.82
C LYS A 174 20.91 21.81 -1.57
N ASN A 175 20.28 22.05 -0.42
CA ASN A 175 18.99 21.46 -0.11
C ASN A 175 17.90 21.99 -1.05
N VAL A 176 17.13 21.06 -1.61
CA VAL A 176 15.94 21.37 -2.42
C VAL A 176 14.71 21.25 -1.54
N ARG A 177 13.85 22.29 -1.54
CA ARG A 177 12.67 22.40 -0.66
C ARG A 177 11.55 23.16 -1.35
N TYR A 178 10.44 23.34 -0.68
CA TYR A 178 9.32 24.12 -1.21
C TYR A 178 9.77 25.47 -1.79
N ASN A 179 9.25 25.82 -2.95
CA ASN A 179 9.62 26.98 -3.75
C ASN A 179 11.04 26.99 -4.35
N SER A 180 11.83 25.93 -4.22
CA SER A 180 13.08 25.79 -5.00
C SER A 180 12.76 25.78 -6.50
N LYS A 181 13.64 26.41 -7.29
CA LYS A 181 13.44 26.56 -8.76
C LYS A 181 14.71 26.22 -9.54
N GLY A 182 14.53 25.99 -10.83
CA GLY A 182 15.64 25.74 -11.76
C GLY A 182 16.05 24.27 -11.85
N ASN A 183 17.33 24.03 -12.15
CA ASN A 183 17.83 22.68 -12.42
C ASN A 183 17.82 21.79 -11.17
N ASP A 184 18.04 22.34 -9.98
CA ASP A 184 17.96 21.60 -8.73
C ASP A 184 16.54 21.02 -8.50
N ALA A 185 15.51 21.83 -8.83
CA ALA A 185 14.12 21.38 -8.76
C ALA A 185 13.81 20.32 -9.82
N ARG A 186 14.31 20.52 -11.06
CA ARG A 186 14.14 19.52 -12.14
C ARG A 186 14.83 18.21 -11.81
N TRP A 187 16.04 18.27 -11.23
CA TRP A 187 16.75 17.09 -10.78
C TRP A 187 15.91 16.29 -9.78
N LEU A 188 15.38 16.94 -8.76
CA LEU A 188 14.56 16.27 -7.75
C LEU A 188 13.27 15.70 -8.34
N GLN A 189 12.56 16.47 -9.18
CA GLN A 189 11.34 15.99 -9.85
C GLN A 189 11.63 14.80 -10.75
N TYR A 190 12.76 14.81 -11.46
CA TYR A 190 13.19 13.70 -12.30
C TYR A 190 13.51 12.46 -11.46
N GLU A 191 14.30 12.61 -10.38
CA GLU A 191 14.63 11.49 -9.50
C GLU A 191 13.37 10.89 -8.87
N LEU A 192 12.46 11.69 -8.34
CA LEU A 192 11.20 11.22 -7.80
C LEU A 192 10.37 10.47 -8.86
N ASN A 193 10.38 10.92 -10.10
CA ASN A 193 9.70 10.21 -11.20
C ASN A 193 10.32 8.85 -11.52
N ARG A 194 11.62 8.66 -11.27
CA ARG A 194 12.26 7.32 -11.34
C ARG A 194 11.67 6.35 -10.33
N TYR A 195 11.16 6.88 -9.21
CA TYR A 195 10.44 6.12 -8.19
C TYR A 195 8.91 6.11 -8.40
N GLY A 196 8.43 6.54 -9.57
CA GLY A 196 7.01 6.41 -9.97
C GLY A 196 6.12 7.60 -9.66
N TYR A 197 6.63 8.73 -9.14
CA TYR A 197 5.84 9.90 -8.72
C TYR A 197 5.41 10.81 -9.87
N LYS A 198 5.13 10.45 -10.99
CA LYS A 198 4.51 11.18 -12.14
C LYS A 198 4.39 12.72 -12.00
N LEU A 199 5.49 13.37 -11.59
CA LEU A 199 5.58 14.82 -11.47
C LEU A 199 5.85 15.46 -12.81
N LEU A 200 5.31 16.66 -13.04
CA LEU A 200 5.75 17.51 -14.13
C LEU A 200 7.15 18.04 -13.79
N VAL A 201 8.13 17.81 -14.68
CA VAL A 201 9.51 18.30 -14.51
C VAL A 201 9.59 19.75 -15.00
N ASP A 202 8.86 20.64 -14.33
CA ASP A 202 8.76 22.06 -14.66
C ASP A 202 9.86 22.92 -14.04
N GLY A 203 10.58 22.35 -13.06
CA GLY A 203 11.62 23.06 -12.33
C GLY A 203 11.11 23.99 -11.24
N ILE A 204 9.92 23.69 -10.67
CA ILE A 204 9.34 24.41 -9.56
C ILE A 204 8.88 23.39 -8.50
N ILE A 205 9.44 23.43 -7.31
CA ILE A 205 9.00 22.57 -6.20
C ILE A 205 7.74 23.15 -5.57
N GLY A 206 6.60 22.75 -6.11
CA GLY A 206 5.29 23.05 -5.58
C GLY A 206 4.81 21.97 -4.58
N GLN A 207 3.56 22.10 -4.11
CA GLN A 207 2.98 21.20 -3.13
C GLN A 207 3.03 19.72 -3.56
N ARG A 208 2.71 19.40 -4.81
CA ARG A 208 2.78 18.04 -5.34
C ARG A 208 4.18 17.43 -5.24
N SER A 209 5.23 18.23 -5.53
CA SER A 209 6.61 17.79 -5.42
C SER A 209 7.02 17.57 -3.96
N ILE A 210 6.52 18.38 -3.03
CA ILE A 210 6.76 18.22 -1.59
C ILE A 210 6.04 17.00 -1.05
N ASP A 211 4.81 16.76 -1.46
CA ASP A 211 4.05 15.58 -1.05
C ASP A 211 4.75 14.30 -1.51
N ALA A 212 5.21 14.27 -2.76
CA ALA A 212 5.99 13.17 -3.31
C ALA A 212 7.33 12.98 -2.58
N LEU A 213 8.03 14.07 -2.27
CA LEU A 213 9.30 14.02 -1.53
C LEU A 213 9.12 13.48 -0.11
N LYS A 214 8.14 13.97 0.63
CA LYS A 214 7.83 13.47 1.98
C LYS A 214 7.44 12.00 1.95
N ASP A 215 6.71 11.61 0.95
CA ASP A 215 6.30 10.25 0.71
C ASP A 215 7.50 9.34 0.43
N PHE A 216 8.40 9.79 -0.46
CA PHE A 216 9.66 9.12 -0.72
C PHE A 216 10.49 8.96 0.56
N GLN A 217 10.67 10.06 1.32
CA GLN A 217 11.42 10.05 2.57
C GLN A 217 10.84 9.04 3.56
N LEU A 218 9.53 9.07 3.77
CA LEU A 218 8.82 8.16 4.66
C LEU A 218 9.01 6.69 4.27
N THR A 219 8.87 6.39 2.98
CA THR A 219 8.95 5.02 2.46
C THR A 219 10.37 4.46 2.47
N HIS A 220 11.38 5.32 2.47
CA HIS A 220 12.80 4.95 2.51
C HIS A 220 13.45 5.12 3.90
N GLY A 221 12.61 5.26 4.96
CA GLY A 221 13.10 5.30 6.34
C GLY A 221 13.81 6.59 6.71
N LEU A 222 13.57 7.67 5.96
CA LEU A 222 14.05 9.00 6.24
C LEU A 222 12.99 9.83 6.98
N GLU A 223 13.40 10.91 7.65
CA GLU A 223 12.44 11.86 8.21
C GLU A 223 11.69 12.59 7.09
N PRO A 224 10.34 12.59 7.09
CA PRO A 224 9.55 13.18 6.01
C PRO A 224 9.39 14.70 6.19
N ASP A 225 10.52 15.40 6.26
CA ASP A 225 10.59 16.85 6.46
C ASP A 225 10.27 17.67 5.19
N GLY A 226 10.29 17.03 4.03
CA GLY A 226 10.08 17.69 2.73
C GLY A 226 11.28 18.48 2.26
N ILE A 227 12.48 18.17 2.76
CA ILE A 227 13.75 18.77 2.36
C ILE A 227 14.64 17.70 1.74
N CYS A 228 14.96 17.84 0.47
CA CYS A 228 15.93 16.98 -0.18
C CYS A 228 17.35 17.43 0.17
N GLY A 229 17.83 16.96 1.34
CA GLY A 229 19.18 17.12 1.83
C GLY A 229 20.13 16.01 1.34
N ALA A 230 21.34 15.94 1.90
CA ALA A 230 22.34 14.95 1.51
C ALA A 230 21.86 13.50 1.69
N ALA A 231 21.23 13.16 2.81
CA ALA A 231 20.69 11.83 3.07
C ALA A 231 19.63 11.44 2.04
N THR A 232 18.70 12.34 1.73
CA THR A 232 17.65 12.11 0.73
C THR A 232 18.23 11.95 -0.67
N ARG A 233 19.23 12.75 -1.06
CA ARG A 233 19.89 12.60 -2.37
C ARG A 233 20.59 11.24 -2.48
N THR A 234 21.33 10.85 -1.43
CA THR A 234 21.98 9.52 -1.40
C THR A 234 20.96 8.39 -1.60
N GLU A 235 19.78 8.50 -0.98
CA GLU A 235 18.75 7.49 -1.13
C GLU A 235 18.10 7.50 -2.53
N LEU A 236 17.87 8.68 -3.11
CA LEU A 236 17.36 8.84 -4.47
C LEU A 236 18.28 8.26 -5.55
N LEU A 237 19.57 8.18 -5.28
CA LEU A 237 20.59 7.70 -6.24
C LEU A 237 20.86 6.19 -6.15
N LYS A 238 20.22 5.47 -5.25
CA LYS A 238 20.27 4.00 -5.17
C LYS A 238 19.41 3.35 -6.24
#